data_07d37fe848e919ebe0afbd36d4773a1c
#
_entry.id   07d37fe848e919ebe0afbd36d4773a1c
#
_cell.length_a   1.000
_cell.length_b   1.000
_cell.length_c   1.000
_cell.angle_alpha   90.00
_cell.angle_beta   90.00
_cell.angle_gamma   90.00
#
_symmetry.space_group_name_H-M   'P 1'
#
loop_
_entity.id
_entity.type
_entity.pdbx_description
1 polymer ?
#
loop_
_entity_poly.entity_id
_entity_poly.type
_entity_poly.pdbx_seq_one_letter_code
_entity_poly.pdbx_strand_id
1 'polypeptide(L)'
;MNFFKHYKNSYLSYFLMYFFFFFCLAFFSGFISVYLMDQGYSASEVSFVVSCSFVLSVIVQPFIGKLNDQYESRYVNSLLLLIAGVSGIIFIFLKNIYLIALVYSLVLAITNGTSPIIERMAILSRFKYGSIRVWATIGYAVATMISGFLYKNIGPYSLYVFFAIGELLCVIGILGTHSILPPVEKKEEKVSMASVFKIKHIPYYLIIVCLFYGITNVHHLYLPAMLKQSGLPINNVSTVIFFSTLSEVPVILLSRFYMNRFTNKQLLMSVFVLLFVQFFTFSFISSLIIQIIIVFLTKTVATMAFVMINLRIISTIVDNARQNTALSLVSACKSFSSILFQMLAGYLIDFTGYQMFYFVLFVCSVIGMVLVSFFKVPTNKDLKVFH
;
A
#
# COMPACT_ATOMS: atom_id res chain seq x y z
N MET A 1 -12.41 -14.11 -34.82
CA MET A 1 -11.00 -13.69 -35.03
C MET A 1 -10.76 -12.17 -35.01
N ASN A 2 -11.76 -11.33 -35.34
CA ASN A 2 -11.60 -9.85 -35.31
C ASN A 2 -11.56 -9.22 -33.91
N PHE A 3 -12.25 -9.78 -32.92
CA PHE A 3 -12.28 -9.23 -31.55
C PHE A 3 -10.89 -9.22 -30.89
N PHE A 4 -10.12 -10.30 -31.02
CA PHE A 4 -8.77 -10.39 -30.45
C PHE A 4 -7.76 -9.41 -31.07
N LYS A 5 -7.92 -9.04 -32.34
CA LYS A 5 -7.05 -8.02 -32.99
C LYS A 5 -7.32 -6.62 -32.42
N HIS A 6 -8.58 -6.27 -32.13
CA HIS A 6 -8.96 -4.99 -31.54
C HIS A 6 -8.67 -4.91 -30.05
N TYR A 7 -8.60 -6.05 -29.35
CA TYR A 7 -8.32 -6.12 -27.91
C TYR A 7 -6.85 -5.89 -27.60
N LYS A 8 -5.92 -6.40 -28.43
CA LYS A 8 -4.49 -6.22 -28.22
C LYS A 8 -4.08 -4.74 -28.25
N ASN A 9 -3.36 -4.31 -27.21
CA ASN A 9 -2.90 -2.94 -27.00
C ASN A 9 -4.05 -1.89 -27.00
N SER A 10 -5.25 -2.30 -26.56
CA SER A 10 -6.41 -1.43 -26.39
C SER A 10 -6.43 -0.79 -25.00
N TYR A 11 -7.17 0.30 -24.85
CA TYR A 11 -7.40 0.91 -23.52
C TYR A 11 -8.05 -0.08 -22.55
N LEU A 12 -8.95 -0.95 -23.05
CA LEU A 12 -9.62 -1.97 -22.26
C LEU A 12 -8.62 -2.97 -21.63
N SER A 13 -7.55 -3.36 -22.32
CA SER A 13 -6.55 -4.27 -21.77
C SER A 13 -5.79 -3.62 -20.59
N TYR A 14 -5.43 -2.34 -20.70
CA TYR A 14 -4.78 -1.61 -19.60
C TYR A 14 -5.75 -1.31 -18.46
N PHE A 15 -7.02 -1.03 -18.75
CA PHE A 15 -8.07 -0.91 -17.74
C PHE A 15 -8.22 -2.21 -16.95
N LEU A 16 -8.40 -3.36 -17.61
CA LEU A 16 -8.55 -4.66 -16.94
C LEU A 16 -7.31 -4.97 -16.08
N MET A 17 -6.12 -4.80 -16.63
CA MET A 17 -4.87 -5.01 -15.89
C MET A 17 -4.82 -4.17 -14.62
N TYR A 18 -5.00 -2.86 -14.74
CA TYR A 18 -4.76 -1.93 -13.63
C TYR A 18 -5.88 -1.93 -12.60
N PHE A 19 -7.13 -1.94 -13.05
CA PHE A 19 -8.31 -2.00 -12.18
C PHE A 19 -8.32 -3.29 -11.36
N PHE A 20 -8.19 -4.45 -12.02
CA PHE A 20 -8.29 -5.73 -11.33
C PHE A 20 -7.06 -6.05 -10.49
N PHE A 21 -5.89 -5.56 -10.82
CA PHE A 21 -4.72 -5.71 -9.95
C PHE A 21 -4.94 -5.07 -8.56
N PHE A 22 -5.39 -3.83 -8.51
CA PHE A 22 -5.66 -3.14 -7.24
C PHE A 22 -6.96 -3.59 -6.57
N PHE A 23 -7.93 -4.03 -7.35
CA PHE A 23 -9.14 -4.70 -6.88
C PHE A 23 -8.79 -5.99 -6.12
N CYS A 24 -7.93 -6.83 -6.67
CA CYS A 24 -7.45 -8.06 -6.03
C CYS A 24 -6.67 -7.75 -4.74
N LEU A 25 -5.79 -6.76 -4.76
CA LEU A 25 -5.06 -6.33 -3.57
C LEU A 25 -6.01 -5.97 -2.41
N ALA A 26 -7.09 -5.24 -2.71
CA ALA A 26 -8.07 -4.86 -1.70
C ALA A 26 -8.88 -6.05 -1.16
N PHE A 27 -9.28 -6.98 -2.02
CA PHE A 27 -9.99 -8.19 -1.59
C PHE A 27 -9.11 -9.09 -0.71
N PHE A 28 -7.86 -9.27 -1.07
CA PHE A 28 -6.98 -10.19 -0.35
C PHE A 28 -6.48 -9.64 0.97
N SER A 29 -6.08 -8.36 1.00
CA SER A 29 -5.44 -7.77 2.18
C SER A 29 -6.33 -6.83 2.99
N GLY A 30 -7.37 -6.24 2.39
CA GLY A 30 -8.12 -5.13 2.99
C GLY A 30 -8.90 -5.49 4.26
N PHE A 31 -9.35 -6.73 4.39
CA PHE A 31 -10.13 -7.21 5.54
C PHE A 31 -9.48 -8.40 6.27
N ILE A 32 -8.18 -8.62 6.08
CA ILE A 32 -7.48 -9.76 6.66
C ILE A 32 -7.56 -9.81 8.19
N SER A 33 -7.48 -8.66 8.87
CA SER A 33 -7.61 -8.59 10.32
C SER A 33 -9.01 -9.02 10.78
N VAL A 34 -10.05 -8.54 10.10
CA VAL A 34 -11.44 -8.96 10.41
C VAL A 34 -11.62 -10.46 10.15
N TYR A 35 -11.12 -10.93 8.98
CA TYR A 35 -11.25 -12.33 8.57
C TYR A 35 -10.62 -13.30 9.56
N LEU A 36 -9.39 -13.05 9.99
CA LEU A 36 -8.69 -13.92 10.92
C LEU A 36 -9.24 -13.81 12.35
N MET A 37 -9.56 -12.61 12.80
CA MET A 37 -10.14 -12.43 14.14
C MET A 37 -11.55 -13.04 14.25
N ASP A 38 -12.35 -13.04 13.19
CA ASP A 38 -13.64 -13.74 13.15
C ASP A 38 -13.49 -15.27 13.19
N GLN A 39 -12.34 -15.80 12.78
CA GLN A 39 -12.00 -17.23 12.92
C GLN A 39 -11.41 -17.59 14.29
N GLY A 40 -11.29 -16.62 15.20
CA GLY A 40 -10.82 -16.80 16.56
C GLY A 40 -9.31 -16.62 16.75
N TYR A 41 -8.58 -16.15 15.73
CA TYR A 41 -7.16 -15.81 15.89
C TYR A 41 -6.99 -14.49 16.64
N SER A 42 -5.96 -14.42 17.49
CA SER A 42 -5.60 -13.23 18.23
C SER A 42 -5.01 -12.12 17.32
N ALA A 43 -4.95 -10.89 17.81
CA ALA A 43 -4.31 -9.80 17.08
C ALA A 43 -2.80 -10.05 16.89
N SER A 44 -2.14 -10.71 17.85
CA SER A 44 -0.75 -11.13 17.71
C SER A 44 -0.54 -12.10 16.55
N GLU A 45 -1.45 -13.08 16.38
CA GLU A 45 -1.41 -14.04 15.27
C GLU A 45 -1.67 -13.35 13.93
N VAL A 46 -2.62 -12.42 13.86
CA VAL A 46 -2.85 -11.58 12.67
C VAL A 46 -1.59 -10.77 12.32
N SER A 47 -0.99 -10.14 13.32
CA SER A 47 0.27 -9.40 13.15
C SER A 47 1.41 -10.28 12.66
N PHE A 48 1.53 -11.50 13.16
CA PHE A 48 2.53 -12.47 12.71
C PHE A 48 2.34 -12.78 11.21
N VAL A 49 1.10 -13.14 10.80
CA VAL A 49 0.78 -13.42 9.39
C VAL A 49 1.16 -12.26 8.47
N VAL A 50 0.78 -11.04 8.85
CA VAL A 50 1.05 -9.85 8.02
C VAL A 50 2.54 -9.49 8.04
N SER A 51 3.23 -9.63 9.17
CA SER A 51 4.68 -9.40 9.25
C SER A 51 5.47 -10.36 8.36
N CYS A 52 5.11 -11.64 8.34
CA CYS A 52 5.71 -12.63 7.43
C CYS A 52 5.58 -12.20 5.96
N SER A 53 4.47 -11.56 5.57
CA SER A 53 4.29 -11.10 4.19
C SER A 53 5.26 -10.00 3.78
N PHE A 54 5.61 -9.09 4.69
CA PHE A 54 6.64 -8.08 4.43
C PHE A 54 8.03 -8.72 4.29
N VAL A 55 8.36 -9.68 5.15
CA VAL A 55 9.65 -10.41 5.07
C VAL A 55 9.77 -11.12 3.73
N LEU A 56 8.76 -11.92 3.38
CA LEU A 56 8.79 -12.69 2.14
C LEU A 56 8.78 -11.78 0.90
N SER A 57 8.05 -10.66 0.93
CA SER A 57 8.03 -9.68 -0.15
C SER A 57 9.43 -9.12 -0.43
N VAL A 58 10.19 -8.75 0.60
CA VAL A 58 11.57 -8.22 0.45
C VAL A 58 12.48 -9.27 -0.19
N ILE A 59 12.32 -10.55 0.17
CA ILE A 59 13.14 -11.64 -0.38
C ILE A 59 12.77 -11.95 -1.83
N VAL A 60 11.47 -12.01 -2.15
CA VAL A 60 10.97 -12.49 -3.45
C VAL A 60 11.01 -11.42 -4.54
N GLN A 61 10.85 -10.13 -4.20
CA GLN A 61 10.85 -9.04 -5.18
C GLN A 61 12.06 -9.03 -6.12
N PRO A 62 13.31 -9.20 -5.67
CA PRO A 62 14.47 -9.25 -6.57
C PRO A 62 14.42 -10.43 -7.56
N PHE A 63 13.88 -11.59 -7.13
CA PHE A 63 13.72 -12.75 -8.02
C PHE A 63 12.67 -12.50 -9.10
N ILE A 64 11.53 -11.88 -8.74
CA ILE A 64 10.52 -11.49 -9.71
C ILE A 64 11.08 -10.46 -10.69
N GLY A 65 11.85 -9.47 -10.20
CA GLY A 65 12.56 -8.52 -11.05
C GLY A 65 13.47 -9.22 -12.06
N LYS A 66 14.32 -10.14 -11.60
CA LYS A 66 15.23 -10.90 -12.45
C LYS A 66 14.50 -11.75 -13.51
N LEU A 67 13.36 -12.38 -13.14
CA LEU A 67 12.53 -13.11 -14.11
C LEU A 67 12.00 -12.18 -15.20
N ASN A 68 11.57 -10.97 -14.85
CA ASN A 68 11.08 -9.97 -15.80
C ASN A 68 12.20 -9.37 -16.68
N ASP A 69 13.45 -9.42 -16.22
CA ASP A 69 14.61 -9.00 -17.01
C ASP A 69 15.05 -10.08 -18.00
N GLN A 70 14.72 -11.35 -17.75
CA GLN A 70 15.11 -12.49 -18.60
C GLN A 70 14.03 -12.93 -19.57
N TYR A 71 12.76 -12.77 -19.20
CA TYR A 71 11.62 -13.27 -19.96
C TYR A 71 10.60 -12.16 -20.25
N GLU A 72 9.71 -12.41 -21.19
CA GLU A 72 8.65 -11.48 -21.53
C GLU A 72 7.72 -11.22 -20.34
N SER A 73 7.65 -9.97 -19.90
CA SER A 73 6.94 -9.56 -18.67
C SER A 73 5.46 -9.96 -18.66
N ARG A 74 4.78 -10.01 -19.82
CA ARG A 74 3.36 -10.44 -19.88
C ARG A 74 3.17 -11.87 -19.40
N TYR A 75 3.99 -12.80 -19.85
CA TYR A 75 3.86 -14.22 -19.48
C TYR A 75 4.32 -14.47 -18.04
N VAL A 76 5.43 -13.85 -17.63
CA VAL A 76 5.94 -13.98 -16.26
C VAL A 76 4.88 -13.52 -15.25
N ASN A 77 4.36 -12.30 -15.42
CA ASN A 77 3.41 -11.76 -14.44
C ASN A 77 2.04 -12.44 -14.54
N SER A 78 1.60 -12.87 -15.73
CA SER A 78 0.38 -13.68 -15.86
C SER A 78 0.49 -14.99 -15.09
N LEU A 79 1.60 -15.72 -15.19
CA LEU A 79 1.82 -16.96 -14.46
C LEU A 79 1.87 -16.72 -12.95
N LEU A 80 2.59 -15.69 -12.50
CA LEU A 80 2.69 -15.33 -11.08
C LEU A 80 1.32 -14.99 -10.49
N LEU A 81 0.49 -14.19 -11.18
CA LEU A 81 -0.84 -13.84 -10.70
C LEU A 81 -1.81 -15.03 -10.74
N LEU A 82 -1.69 -15.95 -11.69
CA LEU A 82 -2.43 -17.22 -11.64
C LEU A 82 -2.07 -18.04 -10.42
N ILE A 83 -0.77 -18.14 -10.08
CA ILE A 83 -0.31 -18.81 -8.85
C ILE A 83 -0.90 -18.10 -7.62
N ALA A 84 -0.91 -16.76 -7.60
CA ALA A 84 -1.52 -16.00 -6.52
C ALA A 84 -3.03 -16.29 -6.41
N GLY A 85 -3.77 -16.32 -7.52
CA GLY A 85 -5.20 -16.63 -7.55
C GLY A 85 -5.52 -18.02 -7.01
N VAL A 86 -4.76 -19.04 -7.45
CA VAL A 86 -4.89 -20.42 -6.92
C VAL A 86 -4.56 -20.46 -5.42
N SER A 87 -3.48 -19.79 -5.01
CA SER A 87 -3.09 -19.70 -3.59
C SER A 87 -4.18 -19.03 -2.75
N GLY A 88 -4.88 -18.02 -3.29
CA GLY A 88 -6.03 -17.38 -2.64
C GLY A 88 -7.20 -18.34 -2.41
N ILE A 89 -7.47 -19.27 -3.32
CA ILE A 89 -8.47 -20.32 -3.10
C ILE A 89 -8.01 -21.31 -2.04
N ILE A 90 -6.74 -21.74 -2.08
CA ILE A 90 -6.17 -22.63 -1.06
C ILE A 90 -6.26 -22.00 0.33
N PHE A 91 -6.05 -20.68 0.43
CA PHE A 91 -6.10 -19.92 1.67
C PHE A 91 -7.40 -20.12 2.46
N ILE A 92 -8.53 -20.30 1.77
CA ILE A 92 -9.87 -20.51 2.38
C ILE A 92 -9.93 -21.75 3.27
N PHE A 93 -9.18 -22.80 2.90
CA PHE A 93 -9.23 -24.11 3.56
C PHE A 93 -8.21 -24.26 4.70
N LEU A 94 -7.34 -23.26 4.88
CA LEU A 94 -6.28 -23.33 5.88
C LEU A 94 -6.82 -22.99 7.28
N LYS A 95 -6.39 -23.79 8.25
CA LYS A 95 -6.69 -23.59 9.68
C LYS A 95 -5.43 -23.46 10.54
N ASN A 96 -4.28 -23.85 10.03
CA ASN A 96 -3.01 -23.73 10.74
C ASN A 96 -2.41 -22.36 10.49
N ILE A 97 -2.10 -21.60 11.54
CA ILE A 97 -1.61 -20.20 11.44
C ILE A 97 -0.31 -20.10 10.65
N TYR A 98 0.57 -21.08 10.71
CA TYR A 98 1.84 -21.08 9.97
C TYR A 98 1.61 -21.29 8.47
N LEU A 99 0.66 -22.16 8.08
CA LEU A 99 0.27 -22.34 6.68
C LEU A 99 -0.48 -21.11 6.15
N ILE A 100 -1.34 -20.51 6.97
CA ILE A 100 -2.00 -19.24 6.68
C ILE A 100 -0.94 -18.16 6.41
N ALA A 101 0.06 -18.03 7.31
CA ALA A 101 1.14 -17.07 7.15
C ALA A 101 1.95 -17.31 5.88
N LEU A 102 2.27 -18.56 5.57
CA LEU A 102 3.03 -18.93 4.37
C LEU A 102 2.27 -18.55 3.08
N VAL A 103 1.00 -18.97 2.96
CA VAL A 103 0.21 -18.72 1.75
C VAL A 103 -0.14 -17.25 1.61
N TYR A 104 -0.51 -16.57 2.70
CA TYR A 104 -0.75 -15.13 2.71
C TYR A 104 0.49 -14.35 2.26
N SER A 105 1.64 -14.73 2.80
CA SER A 105 2.92 -14.11 2.46
C SER A 105 3.30 -14.36 1.01
N LEU A 106 3.07 -15.56 0.48
CA LEU A 106 3.33 -15.89 -0.93
C LEU A 106 2.50 -15.01 -1.86
N VAL A 107 1.19 -14.89 -1.62
CA VAL A 107 0.30 -14.06 -2.43
C VAL A 107 0.74 -12.60 -2.41
N LEU A 108 1.00 -12.03 -1.23
CA LEU A 108 1.44 -10.64 -1.13
C LEU A 108 2.86 -10.41 -1.68
N ALA A 109 3.75 -11.37 -1.55
CA ALA A 109 5.09 -11.27 -2.15
C ALA A 109 5.02 -11.24 -3.69
N ILE A 110 4.14 -12.06 -4.29
CA ILE A 110 3.88 -12.03 -5.74
C ILE A 110 3.26 -10.68 -6.12
N THR A 111 2.20 -10.24 -5.45
CA THR A 111 1.51 -8.98 -5.76
C THR A 111 2.45 -7.78 -5.62
N ASN A 112 3.21 -7.68 -4.53
CA ASN A 112 4.17 -6.61 -4.32
C ASN A 112 5.34 -6.65 -5.32
N GLY A 113 5.77 -7.83 -5.74
CA GLY A 113 6.84 -8.01 -6.72
C GLY A 113 6.39 -7.69 -8.15
N THR A 114 5.13 -7.96 -8.50
CA THR A 114 4.56 -7.65 -9.82
C THR A 114 4.13 -6.19 -9.95
N SER A 115 3.81 -5.52 -8.85
CA SER A 115 3.32 -4.12 -8.84
C SER A 115 4.21 -3.14 -9.63
N PRO A 116 5.54 -3.10 -9.47
CA PRO A 116 6.39 -2.20 -10.26
C PRO A 116 6.38 -2.52 -11.76
N ILE A 117 6.14 -3.77 -12.14
CA ILE A 117 6.08 -4.19 -13.54
C ILE A 117 4.75 -3.74 -14.17
N ILE A 118 3.64 -3.91 -13.45
CA ILE A 118 2.32 -3.38 -13.84
C ILE A 118 2.38 -1.87 -14.06
N GLU A 119 3.05 -1.16 -13.14
CA GLU A 119 3.31 0.29 -13.25
C GLU A 119 4.09 0.63 -14.52
N ARG A 120 5.20 -0.09 -14.78
CA ARG A 120 6.02 0.08 -15.97
C ARG A 120 5.22 -0.18 -17.25
N MET A 121 4.37 -1.22 -17.27
CA MET A 121 3.49 -1.51 -18.39
C MET A 121 2.53 -0.36 -18.69
N ALA A 122 1.98 0.27 -17.66
CA ALA A 122 1.10 1.43 -17.80
C ALA A 122 1.85 2.66 -18.33
N ILE A 123 3.06 2.95 -17.82
CA ILE A 123 3.91 4.07 -18.24
C ILE A 123 4.32 3.93 -19.72
N LEU A 124 4.68 2.72 -20.15
CA LEU A 124 5.12 2.43 -21.51
C LEU A 124 3.94 2.27 -22.50
N SER A 125 2.70 2.42 -22.05
CA SER A 125 1.53 2.36 -22.91
C SER A 125 1.44 3.59 -23.81
N ARG A 126 0.67 3.47 -24.90
CA ARG A 126 0.34 4.61 -25.78
C ARG A 126 -0.64 5.60 -25.15
N PHE A 127 -1.21 5.27 -24.00
CA PHE A 127 -2.20 6.11 -23.32
C PHE A 127 -1.55 6.98 -22.25
N LYS A 128 -2.19 8.10 -21.89
CA LYS A 128 -1.71 8.95 -20.80
C LYS A 128 -1.71 8.15 -19.49
N TYR A 129 -0.56 8.08 -18.83
CA TYR A 129 -0.40 7.33 -17.59
C TYR A 129 -1.47 7.68 -16.54
N GLY A 130 -1.77 8.98 -16.34
CA GLY A 130 -2.79 9.40 -15.38
C GLY A 130 -4.18 8.82 -15.65
N SER A 131 -4.56 8.63 -16.93
CA SER A 131 -5.86 8.03 -17.28
C SER A 131 -5.95 6.53 -16.94
N ILE A 132 -4.81 5.83 -16.90
CA ILE A 132 -4.74 4.43 -16.47
C ILE A 132 -4.64 4.36 -14.94
N ARG A 133 -3.81 5.23 -14.33
CA ARG A 133 -3.54 5.24 -12.88
C ARG A 133 -4.79 5.44 -12.02
N VAL A 134 -5.74 6.23 -12.50
CA VAL A 134 -7.03 6.45 -11.80
C VAL A 134 -7.78 5.14 -11.52
N TRP A 135 -7.68 4.17 -12.42
CA TRP A 135 -8.34 2.87 -12.25
C TRP A 135 -7.82 2.05 -11.08
N ALA A 136 -6.59 2.31 -10.61
CA ALA A 136 -6.09 1.70 -9.40
C ALA A 136 -6.90 2.11 -8.16
N THR A 137 -7.08 3.43 -7.97
CA THR A 137 -7.86 3.96 -6.84
C THR A 137 -9.32 3.53 -6.91
N ILE A 138 -9.91 3.56 -8.11
CA ILE A 138 -11.29 3.12 -8.33
C ILE A 138 -11.42 1.61 -8.06
N GLY A 139 -10.51 0.79 -8.60
CA GLY A 139 -10.51 -0.66 -8.40
C GLY A 139 -10.39 -1.05 -6.92
N TYR A 140 -9.46 -0.44 -6.22
CA TYR A 140 -9.29 -0.65 -4.78
C TYR A 140 -10.54 -0.22 -3.99
N ALA A 141 -11.07 0.98 -4.27
CA ALA A 141 -12.25 1.49 -3.58
C ALA A 141 -13.49 0.61 -3.84
N VAL A 142 -13.77 0.28 -5.10
CA VAL A 142 -14.91 -0.60 -5.45
C VAL A 142 -14.79 -1.96 -4.78
N ALA A 143 -13.59 -2.55 -4.76
CA ALA A 143 -13.35 -3.82 -4.08
C ALA A 143 -13.64 -3.73 -2.58
N THR A 144 -13.20 -2.66 -1.88
CA THR A 144 -13.47 -2.51 -0.45
C THR A 144 -14.96 -2.38 -0.16
N MET A 145 -15.72 -1.67 -1.00
CA MET A 145 -17.17 -1.56 -0.85
C MET A 145 -17.89 -2.89 -1.06
N ILE A 146 -17.55 -3.61 -2.14
CA ILE A 146 -18.11 -4.92 -2.46
C ILE A 146 -17.74 -5.96 -1.39
N SER A 147 -16.53 -5.89 -0.83
CA SER A 147 -16.05 -6.82 0.20
C SER A 147 -16.98 -6.87 1.42
N GLY A 148 -17.44 -5.72 1.93
CA GLY A 148 -18.36 -5.70 3.07
C GLY A 148 -19.72 -6.30 2.76
N PHE A 149 -20.23 -6.06 1.55
CA PHE A 149 -21.50 -6.66 1.09
C PHE A 149 -21.38 -8.19 0.96
N LEU A 150 -20.33 -8.67 0.32
CA LEU A 150 -20.08 -10.10 0.15
C LEU A 150 -19.84 -10.81 1.48
N TYR A 151 -19.04 -10.20 2.34
CA TYR A 151 -18.73 -10.73 3.67
C TYR A 151 -20.00 -10.96 4.50
N LYS A 152 -20.94 -9.98 4.47
CA LYS A 152 -22.18 -10.03 5.23
C LYS A 152 -23.18 -11.05 4.65
N ASN A 153 -23.35 -11.09 3.32
CA ASN A 153 -24.48 -11.81 2.68
C ASN A 153 -24.11 -13.22 2.20
N ILE A 154 -22.83 -13.45 1.87
CA ILE A 154 -22.35 -14.74 1.34
C ILE A 154 -21.42 -15.42 2.36
N GLY A 155 -20.56 -14.64 3.01
CA GLY A 155 -19.62 -15.12 4.01
C GLY A 155 -18.17 -14.71 3.73
N PRO A 156 -17.29 -14.87 4.75
CA PRO A 156 -15.90 -14.39 4.68
C PRO A 156 -15.08 -14.98 3.53
N TYR A 157 -15.32 -16.24 3.17
CA TYR A 157 -14.61 -16.93 2.09
C TYR A 157 -14.83 -16.30 0.71
N SER A 158 -15.94 -15.59 0.52
CA SER A 158 -16.27 -14.93 -0.74
C SER A 158 -15.19 -13.94 -1.19
N LEU A 159 -14.49 -13.30 -0.25
CA LEU A 159 -13.42 -12.36 -0.55
C LEU A 159 -12.32 -13.02 -1.40
N TYR A 160 -11.94 -14.23 -1.05
CA TYR A 160 -10.84 -14.95 -1.72
C TYR A 160 -11.27 -15.58 -3.03
N VAL A 161 -12.56 -15.93 -3.16
CA VAL A 161 -13.14 -16.37 -4.45
C VAL A 161 -13.15 -15.19 -5.44
N PHE A 162 -13.62 -14.02 -5.01
CA PHE A 162 -13.62 -12.82 -5.86
C PHE A 162 -12.21 -12.31 -6.17
N PHE A 163 -11.26 -12.49 -5.23
CA PHE A 163 -9.85 -12.27 -5.49
C PHE A 163 -9.36 -13.15 -6.66
N ALA A 164 -9.61 -14.47 -6.63
CA ALA A 164 -9.17 -15.37 -7.69
C ALA A 164 -9.80 -15.04 -9.05
N ILE A 165 -11.10 -14.70 -9.08
CA ILE A 165 -11.78 -14.24 -10.30
C ILE A 165 -11.14 -12.94 -10.81
N GLY A 166 -10.85 -11.99 -9.93
CA GLY A 166 -10.19 -10.74 -10.26
C GLY A 166 -8.80 -10.96 -10.84
N GLU A 167 -8.02 -11.90 -10.30
CA GLU A 167 -6.69 -12.25 -10.84
C GLU A 167 -6.80 -12.81 -12.27
N LEU A 168 -7.80 -13.64 -12.58
CA LEU A 168 -8.04 -14.09 -13.95
C LEU A 168 -8.34 -12.92 -14.90
N LEU A 169 -9.15 -11.96 -14.48
CA LEU A 169 -9.46 -10.76 -15.27
C LEU A 169 -8.23 -9.85 -15.43
N CYS A 170 -7.40 -9.73 -14.40
CA CYS A 170 -6.13 -9.04 -14.46
C CYS A 170 -5.18 -9.70 -15.49
N VAL A 171 -5.06 -11.02 -15.44
CA VAL A 171 -4.25 -11.80 -16.41
C VAL A 171 -4.74 -11.60 -17.83
N ILE A 172 -6.05 -11.62 -18.07
CA ILE A 172 -6.62 -11.30 -19.40
C ILE A 172 -6.18 -9.89 -19.81
N GLY A 173 -6.22 -8.91 -18.90
CA GLY A 173 -5.72 -7.56 -19.14
C GLY A 173 -4.25 -7.55 -19.55
N ILE A 174 -3.38 -8.18 -18.76
CA ILE A 174 -1.92 -8.25 -19.00
C ILE A 174 -1.59 -8.85 -20.36
N LEU A 175 -2.21 -9.97 -20.72
CA LEU A 175 -2.00 -10.64 -22.00
C LEU A 175 -2.43 -9.78 -23.19
N GLY A 176 -3.36 -8.84 -22.97
CA GLY A 176 -3.79 -7.86 -23.96
C GLY A 176 -2.89 -6.63 -24.11
N THR A 177 -1.95 -6.38 -23.20
CA THR A 177 -1.07 -5.20 -23.24
C THR A 177 0.03 -5.33 -24.33
N HIS A 178 0.79 -4.25 -24.55
CA HIS A 178 1.96 -4.28 -25.43
C HIS A 178 3.05 -5.18 -24.83
N SER A 179 3.74 -5.92 -25.71
CA SER A 179 4.90 -6.75 -25.30
C SER A 179 6.05 -5.86 -24.85
N ILE A 180 6.49 -6.05 -23.63
CA ILE A 180 7.71 -5.44 -23.11
C ILE A 180 8.78 -6.54 -23.15
N LEU A 181 9.66 -6.45 -24.14
CA LEU A 181 10.84 -7.30 -24.21
C LEU A 181 11.83 -6.92 -23.11
N PRO A 182 12.63 -7.87 -22.64
CA PRO A 182 13.67 -7.58 -21.65
C PRO A 182 14.56 -6.43 -22.14
N PRO A 183 14.98 -5.52 -21.27
CA PRO A 183 15.86 -4.43 -21.65
C PRO A 183 17.17 -4.99 -22.19
N VAL A 184 17.57 -4.57 -23.38
CA VAL A 184 18.93 -4.79 -23.87
C VAL A 184 19.86 -4.14 -22.84
N GLU A 185 20.80 -4.92 -22.30
CA GLU A 185 21.70 -4.54 -21.20
C GLU A 185 22.25 -3.12 -21.34
N LYS A 186 21.61 -2.15 -20.67
CA LYS A 186 22.32 -0.97 -20.22
C LYS A 186 22.86 -1.31 -18.85
N LYS A 187 24.17 -1.45 -18.74
CA LYS A 187 24.89 -1.45 -17.45
C LYS A 187 24.63 -0.10 -16.77
N GLU A 188 23.51 0.00 -16.04
CA GLU A 188 23.39 1.07 -15.08
C GLU A 188 24.45 0.81 -14.01
N GLU A 189 25.32 1.78 -13.76
CA GLU A 189 26.27 1.73 -12.66
C GLU A 189 25.47 1.46 -11.38
N LYS A 190 25.70 0.31 -10.75
CA LYS A 190 25.04 -0.09 -9.51
C LYS A 190 25.47 0.85 -8.39
N VAL A 191 24.71 1.90 -8.18
CA VAL A 191 24.91 2.79 -7.03
C VAL A 191 24.68 2.00 -5.73
N SER A 192 25.69 1.93 -4.88
CA SER A 192 25.59 1.21 -3.61
C SER A 192 24.60 1.92 -2.66
N MET A 193 23.70 1.15 -2.01
CA MET A 193 22.81 1.66 -0.96
C MET A 193 23.60 2.36 0.17
N ALA A 194 24.80 1.84 0.49
CA ALA A 194 25.69 2.44 1.50
C ALA A 194 26.13 3.86 1.12
N SER A 195 26.28 4.17 -0.19
CA SER A 195 26.64 5.52 -0.64
C SER A 195 25.51 6.53 -0.45
N VAL A 196 24.26 6.09 -0.60
CA VAL A 196 23.07 6.91 -0.38
C VAL A 196 22.85 7.14 1.12
N PHE A 197 23.05 6.10 1.93
CA PHE A 197 22.91 6.22 3.39
C PHE A 197 23.88 7.23 4.01
N LYS A 198 25.06 7.46 3.39
CA LYS A 198 26.05 8.46 3.84
C LYS A 198 25.70 9.91 3.52
N ILE A 199 24.64 10.17 2.72
CA ILE A 199 24.20 11.54 2.43
C ILE A 199 23.63 12.17 3.71
N LYS A 200 24.14 13.36 4.08
CA LYS A 200 23.97 14.03 5.38
C LYS A 200 22.56 14.02 5.98
N HIS A 201 21.51 14.13 5.16
CA HIS A 201 20.12 14.26 5.64
C HIS A 201 19.32 12.96 5.52
N ILE A 202 19.82 11.95 4.82
CA ILE A 202 19.11 10.70 4.54
C ILE A 202 18.86 9.87 5.81
N PRO A 203 19.85 9.59 6.67
CA PRO A 203 19.60 8.75 7.86
C PRO A 203 18.52 9.31 8.77
N TYR A 204 18.54 10.63 8.99
CA TYR A 204 17.52 11.28 9.81
C TYR A 204 16.14 11.20 9.15
N TYR A 205 16.07 11.43 7.84
CA TYR A 205 14.82 11.31 7.09
C TYR A 205 14.25 9.90 7.14
N LEU A 206 15.09 8.87 7.05
CA LEU A 206 14.66 7.47 7.14
C LEU A 206 14.04 7.12 8.49
N ILE A 207 14.48 7.74 9.60
CA ILE A 207 13.83 7.58 10.91
C ILE A 207 12.39 8.11 10.86
N ILE A 208 12.17 9.29 10.24
CA ILE A 208 10.83 9.86 10.04
C ILE A 208 9.98 8.92 9.16
N VAL A 209 10.56 8.40 8.08
CA VAL A 209 9.90 7.42 7.18
C VAL A 209 9.49 6.16 7.94
N CYS A 210 10.40 5.58 8.74
CA CYS A 210 10.12 4.40 9.55
C CYS A 210 8.96 4.64 10.51
N LEU A 211 8.99 5.75 11.22
CA LEU A 211 7.93 6.09 12.18
C LEU A 211 6.59 6.29 11.46
N PHE A 212 6.57 7.03 10.34
CA PHE A 212 5.35 7.28 9.58
C PHE A 212 4.72 5.98 9.07
N TYR A 213 5.48 5.15 8.35
CA TYR A 213 4.94 3.90 7.79
C TYR A 213 4.65 2.86 8.87
N GLY A 214 5.40 2.84 9.96
CA GLY A 214 5.12 1.97 11.10
C GLY A 214 3.72 2.22 11.66
N ILE A 215 3.42 3.47 12.03
CA ILE A 215 2.12 3.81 12.63
C ILE A 215 0.96 3.75 11.64
N THR A 216 1.17 4.15 10.38
CA THR A 216 0.07 4.14 9.37
C THR A 216 -0.26 2.73 8.90
N ASN A 217 0.70 1.85 8.71
CA ASN A 217 0.43 0.48 8.25
C ASN A 217 -0.31 -0.35 9.31
N VAL A 218 0.03 -0.21 10.59
CA VAL A 218 -0.72 -0.92 11.65
C VAL A 218 -2.13 -0.35 11.83
N HIS A 219 -2.29 0.98 11.70
CA HIS A 219 -3.61 1.58 11.70
C HIS A 219 -4.47 1.06 10.54
N HIS A 220 -3.92 0.99 9.32
CA HIS A 220 -4.64 0.47 8.15
C HIS A 220 -5.05 -1.00 8.33
N LEU A 221 -4.20 -1.82 8.95
CA LEU A 221 -4.51 -3.23 9.23
C LEU A 221 -5.65 -3.39 10.22
N TYR A 222 -5.61 -2.65 11.34
CA TYR A 222 -6.54 -2.89 12.44
C TYR A 222 -7.78 -1.99 12.44
N LEU A 223 -7.83 -0.93 11.62
CA LEU A 223 -8.99 -0.06 11.52
C LEU A 223 -10.29 -0.81 11.20
N PRO A 224 -10.36 -1.73 10.21
CA PRO A 224 -11.60 -2.47 9.94
C PRO A 224 -12.07 -3.31 11.13
N ALA A 225 -11.14 -4.02 11.79
CA ALA A 225 -11.46 -4.84 12.96
C ALA A 225 -11.91 -4.01 14.15
N MET A 226 -11.25 -2.88 14.42
CA MET A 226 -11.63 -1.95 15.48
C MET A 226 -13.01 -1.35 15.25
N LEU A 227 -13.32 -0.87 14.05
CA LEU A 227 -14.64 -0.31 13.73
C LEU A 227 -15.75 -1.36 13.89
N LYS A 228 -15.47 -2.62 13.49
CA LYS A 228 -16.39 -3.73 13.69
C LYS A 228 -16.59 -4.04 15.17
N GLN A 229 -15.53 -4.10 15.96
CA GLN A 229 -15.61 -4.31 17.41
C GLN A 229 -16.33 -3.17 18.13
N SER A 230 -16.24 -1.94 17.62
CA SER A 230 -17.01 -0.78 18.13
C SER A 230 -18.50 -0.81 17.77
N GLY A 231 -19.00 -1.92 17.19
CA GLY A 231 -20.41 -2.14 16.88
C GLY A 231 -20.84 -1.74 15.47
N LEU A 232 -19.90 -1.33 14.59
CA LEU A 232 -20.25 -0.99 13.21
C LEU A 232 -20.43 -2.28 12.38
N PRO A 233 -21.58 -2.49 11.72
CA PRO A 233 -21.76 -3.62 10.80
C PRO A 233 -20.70 -3.62 9.69
N ILE A 234 -20.25 -4.81 9.25
CA ILE A 234 -19.14 -4.95 8.30
C ILE A 234 -19.37 -4.24 6.95
N ASN A 235 -20.60 -4.17 6.47
CA ASN A 235 -20.96 -3.40 5.29
C ASN A 235 -20.77 -1.87 5.49
N ASN A 236 -21.01 -1.36 6.70
CA ASN A 236 -20.76 0.05 7.01
C ASN A 236 -19.25 0.31 7.19
N VAL A 237 -18.51 -0.65 7.79
CA VAL A 237 -17.05 -0.58 7.85
C VAL A 237 -16.47 -0.47 6.45
N SER A 238 -16.91 -1.30 5.51
CA SER A 238 -16.44 -1.25 4.13
C SER A 238 -16.80 0.06 3.43
N THR A 239 -17.96 0.62 3.71
CA THR A 239 -18.39 1.95 3.22
C THR A 239 -17.48 3.06 3.74
N VAL A 240 -17.11 3.03 5.03
CA VAL A 240 -16.15 3.97 5.62
C VAL A 240 -14.79 3.88 4.90
N ILE A 241 -14.29 2.66 4.68
CA ILE A 241 -13.01 2.46 4.00
C ILE A 241 -13.09 2.93 2.54
N PHE A 242 -14.19 2.63 1.83
CA PHE A 242 -14.44 3.09 0.47
C PHE A 242 -14.33 4.61 0.35
N PHE A 243 -15.10 5.36 1.13
CA PHE A 243 -15.07 6.81 1.09
C PHE A 243 -13.73 7.39 1.55
N SER A 244 -13.10 6.78 2.58
CA SER A 244 -11.76 7.20 2.99
C SER A 244 -10.71 6.99 1.90
N THR A 245 -10.85 5.96 1.06
CA THR A 245 -9.96 5.74 -0.08
C THR A 245 -10.20 6.76 -1.18
N LEU A 246 -11.45 7.11 -1.47
CA LEU A 246 -11.77 8.15 -2.46
C LEU A 246 -11.25 9.53 -2.06
N SER A 247 -11.05 9.82 -0.77
CA SER A 247 -10.44 11.07 -0.33
C SER A 247 -8.99 11.27 -0.78
N GLU A 248 -8.34 10.23 -1.32
CA GLU A 248 -7.04 10.32 -2.01
C GLU A 248 -7.11 11.18 -3.28
N VAL A 249 -8.22 11.12 -4.02
CA VAL A 249 -8.36 11.79 -5.31
C VAL A 249 -8.20 13.31 -5.21
N PRO A 250 -8.90 14.02 -4.31
CA PRO A 250 -8.67 15.46 -4.10
C PRO A 250 -7.22 15.79 -3.72
N VAL A 251 -6.56 14.95 -2.91
CA VAL A 251 -5.17 15.16 -2.50
C VAL A 251 -4.24 15.14 -3.71
N ILE A 252 -4.44 14.19 -4.63
CA ILE A 252 -3.65 14.08 -5.86
C ILE A 252 -3.93 15.29 -6.78
N LEU A 253 -5.19 15.61 -7.00
CA LEU A 253 -5.58 16.71 -7.91
C LEU A 253 -5.12 18.08 -7.41
N LEU A 254 -5.16 18.31 -6.10
CA LEU A 254 -4.70 19.55 -5.48
C LEU A 254 -3.20 19.59 -5.18
N SER A 255 -2.47 18.51 -5.50
CA SER A 255 -1.04 18.38 -5.16
C SER A 255 -0.20 19.55 -5.68
N ARG A 256 -0.44 20.00 -6.91
CA ARG A 256 0.24 21.15 -7.50
C ARG A 256 0.10 22.42 -6.65
N PHE A 257 -1.09 22.63 -6.06
CA PHE A 257 -1.37 23.85 -5.27
C PHE A 257 -0.58 23.85 -3.95
N TYR A 258 -0.71 22.79 -3.14
CA TYR A 258 -0.08 22.79 -1.82
C TYR A 258 1.42 22.44 -1.87
N MET A 259 1.85 21.58 -2.81
CA MET A 259 3.27 21.27 -2.99
C MET A 259 4.10 22.49 -3.41
N ASN A 260 3.56 23.40 -4.23
CA ASN A 260 4.30 24.59 -4.66
C ASN A 260 4.27 25.74 -3.64
N ARG A 261 3.29 25.73 -2.72
CA ARG A 261 3.09 26.80 -1.74
C ARG A 261 3.83 26.59 -0.43
N PHE A 262 3.92 25.36 0.04
CA PHE A 262 4.50 25.03 1.35
C PHE A 262 5.92 24.46 1.24
N THR A 263 6.72 24.69 2.28
CA THR A 263 8.06 24.10 2.40
C THR A 263 7.98 22.61 2.74
N ASN A 264 9.03 21.84 2.43
CA ASN A 264 9.10 20.41 2.76
C ASN A 264 8.88 20.15 4.27
N LYS A 265 9.37 21.04 5.13
CA LYS A 265 9.18 20.93 6.58
C LYS A 265 7.73 21.15 6.99
N GLN A 266 7.06 22.17 6.42
CA GLN A 266 5.65 22.46 6.69
C GLN A 266 4.75 21.30 6.22
N LEU A 267 5.04 20.73 5.04
CA LEU A 267 4.31 19.59 4.50
C LEU A 267 4.48 18.34 5.36
N LEU A 268 5.70 18.01 5.79
CA LEU A 268 5.93 16.90 6.73
C LEU A 268 5.20 17.12 8.05
N MET A 269 5.26 18.35 8.59
CA MET A 269 4.58 18.69 9.83
C MET A 269 3.07 18.52 9.69
N SER A 270 2.45 18.99 8.59
CA SER A 270 1.01 18.86 8.36
C SER A 270 0.54 17.41 8.34
N VAL A 271 1.35 16.50 7.77
CA VAL A 271 1.05 15.06 7.77
C VAL A 271 1.05 14.49 9.19
N PHE A 272 2.05 14.80 10.01
CA PHE A 272 2.08 14.33 11.40
C PHE A 272 0.99 14.99 12.27
N VAL A 273 0.60 16.23 11.99
CA VAL A 273 -0.57 16.87 12.63
C VAL A 273 -1.87 16.13 12.27
N LEU A 274 -2.05 15.71 11.01
CA LEU A 274 -3.21 14.89 10.63
C LEU A 274 -3.23 13.56 11.40
N LEU A 275 -2.09 12.88 11.52
CA LEU A 275 -1.97 11.64 12.30
C LEU A 275 -2.22 11.89 13.81
N PHE A 276 -1.71 12.99 14.34
CA PHE A 276 -1.96 13.39 15.72
C PHE A 276 -3.46 13.56 15.98
N VAL A 277 -4.17 14.32 15.14
CA VAL A 277 -5.62 14.52 15.26
C VAL A 277 -6.35 13.18 15.16
N GLN A 278 -5.96 12.33 14.23
CA GLN A 278 -6.56 11.02 14.04
C GLN A 278 -6.39 10.15 15.28
N PHE A 279 -5.17 9.94 15.75
CA PHE A 279 -4.91 9.03 16.87
C PHE A 279 -5.35 9.61 18.22
N PHE A 280 -5.32 10.93 18.39
CA PHE A 280 -5.94 11.59 19.53
C PHE A 280 -7.44 11.27 19.60
N THR A 281 -8.15 11.40 18.47
CA THR A 281 -9.58 11.09 18.41
C THR A 281 -9.87 9.64 18.78
N PHE A 282 -9.10 8.69 18.27
CA PHE A 282 -9.28 7.27 18.57
C PHE A 282 -8.91 6.89 20.02
N SER A 283 -8.02 7.65 20.66
CA SER A 283 -7.61 7.40 22.04
C SER A 283 -8.55 7.96 23.09
N PHE A 284 -9.09 9.18 22.84
CA PHE A 284 -9.77 9.97 23.86
C PHE A 284 -11.24 10.23 23.57
N ILE A 285 -11.72 10.02 22.33
CA ILE A 285 -13.09 10.31 21.93
C ILE A 285 -13.83 9.01 21.62
N SER A 286 -14.79 8.65 22.46
CA SER A 286 -15.57 7.41 22.31
C SER A 286 -16.67 7.50 21.23
N SER A 287 -16.95 8.70 20.68
CA SER A 287 -17.98 8.87 19.65
C SER A 287 -17.55 8.27 18.32
N LEU A 288 -18.18 7.16 17.92
CA LEU A 288 -17.92 6.46 16.67
C LEU A 288 -18.13 7.37 15.45
N ILE A 289 -19.13 8.27 15.50
CA ILE A 289 -19.40 9.23 14.40
C ILE A 289 -18.20 10.16 14.19
N ILE A 290 -17.65 10.70 15.28
CA ILE A 290 -16.47 11.59 15.20
C ILE A 290 -15.27 10.82 14.66
N GLN A 291 -15.04 9.58 15.12
CA GLN A 291 -13.98 8.72 14.62
C GLN A 291 -14.11 8.49 13.12
N ILE A 292 -15.31 8.19 12.62
CA ILE A 292 -15.58 7.99 11.18
C ILE A 292 -15.28 9.27 10.38
N ILE A 293 -15.74 10.43 10.85
CA ILE A 293 -15.48 11.71 10.18
C ILE A 293 -13.97 11.97 10.07
N ILE A 294 -13.23 11.72 11.14
CA ILE A 294 -11.78 11.90 11.17
C ILE A 294 -11.08 10.91 10.24
N VAL A 295 -11.54 9.66 10.14
CA VAL A 295 -10.99 8.70 9.16
C VAL A 295 -11.09 9.24 7.73
N PHE A 296 -12.22 9.81 7.35
CA PHE A 296 -12.38 10.41 6.01
C PHE A 296 -11.43 11.56 5.75
N LEU A 297 -11.16 12.38 6.76
CA LEU A 297 -10.34 13.58 6.62
C LEU A 297 -8.84 13.31 6.71
N THR A 298 -8.41 12.22 7.35
CA THR A 298 -7.01 12.06 7.73
C THR A 298 -6.33 10.81 7.18
N LYS A 299 -6.99 9.65 7.20
CA LYS A 299 -6.38 8.35 6.91
C LYS A 299 -5.61 8.32 5.57
N THR A 300 -6.33 8.48 4.48
CA THR A 300 -5.74 8.37 3.13
C THR A 300 -5.09 9.68 2.71
N VAL A 301 -5.60 10.81 3.21
CA VAL A 301 -5.03 12.15 2.98
C VAL A 301 -3.59 12.21 3.50
N ALA A 302 -3.34 11.79 4.74
CA ALA A 302 -1.99 11.77 5.33
C ALA A 302 -1.05 10.84 4.55
N THR A 303 -1.53 9.63 4.21
CA THR A 303 -0.72 8.63 3.50
C THR A 303 -0.33 9.10 2.10
N MET A 304 -1.30 9.63 1.33
CA MET A 304 -1.02 10.08 -0.02
C MET A 304 -0.18 11.34 -0.05
N ALA A 305 -0.46 12.29 0.84
CA ALA A 305 0.38 13.48 1.00
C ALA A 305 1.83 13.10 1.31
N PHE A 306 2.05 12.13 2.22
CA PHE A 306 3.39 11.67 2.57
C PHE A 306 4.12 11.02 1.38
N VAL A 307 3.43 10.21 0.55
CA VAL A 307 4.02 9.62 -0.66
C VAL A 307 4.55 10.71 -1.59
N MET A 308 3.76 11.76 -1.83
CA MET A 308 4.16 12.87 -2.69
C MET A 308 5.31 13.70 -2.08
N ILE A 309 5.25 13.97 -0.77
CA ILE A 309 6.30 14.67 -0.04
C ILE A 309 7.60 13.87 -0.08
N ASN A 310 7.53 12.54 0.07
CA ASN A 310 8.69 11.66 -0.02
C ASN A 310 9.40 11.78 -1.37
N LEU A 311 8.65 11.75 -2.48
CA LEU A 311 9.22 11.94 -3.81
C LEU A 311 9.93 13.30 -3.93
N ARG A 312 9.31 14.37 -3.42
CA ARG A 312 9.88 15.72 -3.45
C ARG A 312 11.13 15.84 -2.56
N ILE A 313 11.13 15.28 -1.37
CA ILE A 313 12.28 15.33 -0.47
C ILE A 313 13.47 14.57 -1.05
N ILE A 314 13.24 13.35 -1.56
CA ILE A 314 14.29 12.56 -2.19
C ILE A 314 14.88 13.28 -3.39
N SER A 315 14.06 13.88 -4.26
CA SER A 315 14.54 14.67 -5.41
C SER A 315 15.30 15.94 -5.00
N THR A 316 15.07 16.45 -3.79
CA THR A 316 15.78 17.65 -3.26
C THR A 316 17.13 17.29 -2.63
N ILE A 317 17.22 16.11 -1.99
CA ILE A 317 18.40 15.72 -1.20
C ILE A 317 19.38 14.88 -2.02
N VAL A 318 18.88 14.15 -3.03
CA VAL A 318 19.64 13.11 -3.75
C VAL A 318 19.72 13.45 -5.23
N ASP A 319 20.93 13.33 -5.79
CA ASP A 319 21.17 13.53 -7.22
C ASP A 319 20.35 12.53 -8.08
N ASN A 320 19.98 12.94 -9.29
CA ASN A 320 19.13 12.15 -10.18
C ASN A 320 19.62 10.69 -10.38
N ALA A 321 20.93 10.49 -10.49
CA ALA A 321 21.53 9.16 -10.66
C ALA A 321 21.32 8.21 -9.46
N ARG A 322 21.04 8.76 -8.27
CA ARG A 322 20.90 8.00 -7.01
C ARG A 322 19.47 7.95 -6.49
N GLN A 323 18.52 8.65 -7.12
CA GLN A 323 17.13 8.75 -6.63
C GLN A 323 16.45 7.39 -6.55
N ASN A 324 16.61 6.52 -7.56
CA ASN A 324 16.03 5.17 -7.55
C ASN A 324 16.53 4.33 -6.38
N THR A 325 17.85 4.41 -6.09
CA THR A 325 18.45 3.73 -4.94
C THR A 325 17.92 4.30 -3.61
N ALA A 326 17.71 5.62 -3.51
CA ALA A 326 17.15 6.26 -2.33
C ALA A 326 15.68 5.86 -2.11
N LEU A 327 14.85 5.78 -3.15
CA LEU A 327 13.47 5.31 -3.07
C LEU A 327 13.40 3.82 -2.69
N SER A 328 14.33 3.01 -3.18
CA SER A 328 14.44 1.60 -2.76
C SER A 328 14.81 1.48 -1.28
N LEU A 329 15.70 2.35 -0.77
CA LEU A 329 16.05 2.42 0.65
C LEU A 329 14.85 2.83 1.51
N VAL A 330 14.05 3.82 1.06
CA VAL A 330 12.78 4.21 1.70
C VAL A 330 11.81 3.01 1.75
N SER A 331 11.70 2.25 0.67
CA SER A 331 10.83 1.07 0.62
C SER A 331 11.30 -0.04 1.57
N ALA A 332 12.62 -0.25 1.68
CA ALA A 332 13.19 -1.18 2.66
C ALA A 332 12.88 -0.74 4.10
N CYS A 333 13.05 0.54 4.41
CA CYS A 333 12.70 1.12 5.72
C CYS A 333 11.20 0.98 6.02
N LYS A 334 10.33 1.20 5.03
CA LYS A 334 8.88 0.96 5.15
C LYS A 334 8.59 -0.48 5.55
N SER A 335 9.17 -1.48 4.85
CA SER A 335 8.95 -2.90 5.15
C SER A 335 9.47 -3.28 6.53
N PHE A 336 10.69 -2.85 6.87
CA PHE A 336 11.29 -3.10 8.17
C PHE A 336 10.47 -2.51 9.32
N SER A 337 10.07 -1.25 9.20
CA SER A 337 9.22 -0.58 10.18
C SER A 337 7.85 -1.26 10.31
N SER A 338 7.24 -1.67 9.18
CA SER A 338 5.97 -2.38 9.20
C SER A 338 6.05 -3.69 9.99
N ILE A 339 7.12 -4.46 9.84
CA ILE A 339 7.33 -5.70 10.59
C ILE A 339 7.36 -5.42 12.10
N LEU A 340 8.21 -4.47 12.52
CA LEU A 340 8.37 -4.15 13.95
C LEU A 340 7.08 -3.63 14.58
N PHE A 341 6.47 -2.63 13.94
CA PHE A 341 5.25 -2.01 14.48
C PHE A 341 4.06 -2.96 14.46
N GLN A 342 3.96 -3.86 13.46
CA GLN A 342 2.88 -4.85 13.42
C GLN A 342 2.99 -5.86 14.54
N MET A 343 4.17 -6.42 14.80
CA MET A 343 4.37 -7.37 15.90
C MET A 343 4.04 -6.71 17.25
N LEU A 344 4.53 -5.48 17.48
CA LEU A 344 4.22 -4.74 18.70
C LEU A 344 2.72 -4.41 18.82
N ALA A 345 2.07 -4.03 17.73
CA ALA A 345 0.66 -3.67 17.70
C ALA A 345 -0.25 -4.86 18.06
N GLY A 346 0.00 -6.03 17.46
CA GLY A 346 -0.78 -7.24 17.76
C GLY A 346 -0.71 -7.60 19.23
N TYR A 347 0.51 -7.64 19.78
CA TYR A 347 0.72 -7.90 21.19
C TYR A 347 0.01 -6.87 22.08
N LEU A 348 0.14 -5.59 21.76
CA LEU A 348 -0.49 -4.51 22.52
C LEU A 348 -2.03 -4.60 22.50
N ILE A 349 -2.63 -4.92 21.35
CA ILE A 349 -4.09 -5.08 21.22
C ILE A 349 -4.58 -6.26 22.07
N ASP A 350 -3.90 -7.40 22.05
CA ASP A 350 -4.30 -8.58 22.81
C ASP A 350 -4.25 -8.33 24.33
N PHE A 351 -3.25 -7.60 24.84
CA PHE A 351 -3.10 -7.37 26.27
C PHE A 351 -3.86 -6.15 26.82
N THR A 352 -4.02 -5.09 26.03
CA THR A 352 -4.53 -3.80 26.53
C THR A 352 -5.70 -3.25 25.71
N GLY A 353 -6.04 -3.89 24.60
CA GLY A 353 -7.13 -3.47 23.72
C GLY A 353 -6.79 -2.29 22.80
N TYR A 354 -7.77 -1.92 21.97
CA TYR A 354 -7.60 -0.88 20.95
C TYR A 354 -7.35 0.53 21.50
N GLN A 355 -7.89 0.86 22.66
CA GLN A 355 -7.73 2.20 23.24
C GLN A 355 -6.25 2.51 23.53
N MET A 356 -5.56 1.60 24.21
CA MET A 356 -4.14 1.75 24.53
C MET A 356 -3.28 1.64 23.26
N PHE A 357 -3.64 0.80 22.32
CA PHE A 357 -2.99 0.74 21.01
C PHE A 357 -3.02 2.12 20.33
N TYR A 358 -4.18 2.78 20.22
CA TYR A 358 -4.26 4.11 19.62
C TYR A 358 -3.56 5.19 20.45
N PHE A 359 -3.52 5.05 21.78
CA PHE A 359 -2.73 5.95 22.63
C PHE A 359 -1.23 5.86 22.31
N VAL A 360 -0.70 4.68 22.08
CA VAL A 360 0.71 4.51 21.66
C VAL A 360 0.94 5.13 20.27
N LEU A 361 0.02 4.95 19.32
CA LEU A 361 0.13 5.61 18.00
C LEU A 361 0.06 7.14 18.12
N PHE A 362 -0.76 7.66 19.03
CA PHE A 362 -0.83 9.09 19.35
C PHE A 362 0.53 9.59 19.87
N VAL A 363 1.14 8.92 20.83
CA VAL A 363 2.49 9.27 21.34
C VAL A 363 3.53 9.22 20.21
N CYS A 364 3.49 8.19 19.38
CA CYS A 364 4.38 8.08 18.22
C CYS A 364 4.18 9.25 17.23
N SER A 365 2.94 9.72 17.03
CA SER A 365 2.68 10.89 16.16
C SER A 365 3.28 12.18 16.74
N VAL A 366 3.24 12.35 18.06
CA VAL A 366 3.91 13.47 18.77
C VAL A 366 5.43 13.38 18.59
N ILE A 367 6.01 12.20 18.78
CA ILE A 367 7.45 11.99 18.52
C ILE A 367 7.78 12.35 17.07
N GLY A 368 6.94 11.99 16.11
CA GLY A 368 7.09 12.35 14.70
C GLY A 368 7.10 13.87 14.49
N MET A 369 6.20 14.62 15.12
CA MET A 369 6.19 16.09 15.07
C MET A 369 7.48 16.69 15.65
N VAL A 370 7.97 16.15 16.76
CA VAL A 370 9.24 16.56 17.37
C VAL A 370 10.40 16.30 16.42
N LEU A 371 10.48 15.09 15.84
CA LEU A 371 11.53 14.75 14.87
C LEU A 371 11.50 15.69 13.66
N VAL A 372 10.33 15.99 13.09
CA VAL A 372 10.18 16.94 11.98
C VAL A 372 10.60 18.35 12.38
N SER A 373 10.35 18.78 13.61
CA SER A 373 10.75 20.10 14.11
C SER A 373 12.26 20.30 14.09
N PHE A 374 13.03 19.26 14.40
CA PHE A 374 14.50 19.28 14.37
C PHE A 374 15.09 18.95 12.99
N PHE A 375 14.28 18.46 12.04
CA PHE A 375 14.75 18.12 10.71
C PHE A 375 15.08 19.37 9.89
N LYS A 376 16.35 19.54 9.52
CA LYS A 376 16.83 20.61 8.65
C LYS A 376 16.77 20.15 7.20
N VAL A 377 15.66 20.41 6.53
CA VAL A 377 15.49 20.07 5.11
C VAL A 377 16.10 21.16 4.24
N PRO A 378 16.98 20.84 3.30
CA PRO A 378 17.39 21.79 2.28
C PRO A 378 16.17 22.27 1.49
N THR A 379 16.00 23.58 1.38
CA THR A 379 14.94 24.17 0.54
C THR A 379 15.53 24.50 -0.82
N ASN A 380 15.28 23.67 -1.80
CA ASN A 380 15.60 24.03 -3.18
C ASN A 380 14.32 24.61 -3.82
N LYS A 381 14.28 25.94 -4.02
CA LYS A 381 13.13 26.66 -4.54
C LYS A 381 12.87 26.40 -6.04
N ASP A 382 13.85 25.82 -6.74
CA ASP A 382 13.84 25.72 -8.20
C ASP A 382 13.35 24.36 -8.74
N LEU A 383 13.14 23.36 -7.88
CA LEU A 383 12.62 22.07 -8.29
C LEU A 383 11.08 22.07 -8.34
N LYS A 384 10.53 22.40 -9.50
CA LYS A 384 9.11 22.13 -9.83
C LYS A 384 8.98 20.65 -10.20
N VAL A 385 8.81 19.78 -9.20
CA VAL A 385 8.63 18.33 -9.39
C VAL A 385 7.23 17.99 -9.91
N PHE A 386 6.26 18.86 -9.66
CA PHE A 386 4.86 18.66 -10.05
C PHE A 386 4.43 19.80 -11.02
N HIS A 387 4.37 19.48 -12.31
CA HIS A 387 3.85 20.36 -13.38
C HIS A 387 2.39 20.06 -13.70
#